data_672b64ddf56a87627e8c23af64f26d3f
#
_entry.id   672b64ddf56a87627e8c23af64f26d3f
#
_cell.length_a   1.000
_cell.length_b   1.000
_cell.length_c   1.000
_cell.angle_alpha   90.00
_cell.angle_beta   90.00
_cell.angle_gamma   90.00
#
_symmetry.space_group_name_H-M   'P 1'
#
loop_
_entity.id
_entity.type
_entity.pdbx_description
1 polymer ?
#
loop_
_entity_poly.entity_id
_entity_poly.type
_entity_poly.pdbx_seq_one_letter_code
_entity_poly.pdbx_strand_id
1 'polypeptide(L)'
;MEVIDIKDSIRCIYPMRTYLLTARDKNGKTNIIAVDWLTVLSRNPPLIGVSISPKRYSHKLIKLSKEFIINIPCIAMANETLACGTLSGKNFDKFKKLGLKKLPSRTLKTLIIKDCVAFVECKMIDFKKYGDHTFFVGSIQASYAKKEFLKEFKPILHMKGSFFTTISGKITKAKSSCS
;
A
#
# COMPACT_ATOMS: atom_id res chain seq x y z
N MET A 1 -23.11 25.45 -5.70
CA MET A 1 -22.47 24.16 -5.27
C MET A 1 -23.38 23.03 -5.73
N GLU A 2 -22.82 22.01 -6.39
CA GLU A 2 -23.57 20.83 -6.82
C GLU A 2 -23.45 19.73 -5.76
N VAL A 3 -24.54 18.98 -5.56
CA VAL A 3 -24.58 17.85 -4.63
C VAL A 3 -24.00 16.62 -5.32
N ILE A 4 -23.04 15.97 -4.67
CA ILE A 4 -22.43 14.72 -5.16
C ILE A 4 -23.21 13.52 -4.55
N ASP A 5 -23.57 12.54 -5.38
CA ASP A 5 -24.20 11.30 -4.88
C ASP A 5 -23.31 10.65 -3.80
N ILE A 6 -23.93 10.18 -2.72
CA ILE A 6 -23.24 9.52 -1.61
C ILE A 6 -22.35 8.36 -2.09
N LYS A 7 -22.77 7.63 -3.14
CA LYS A 7 -21.97 6.56 -3.73
C LYS A 7 -20.65 7.03 -4.35
N ASP A 8 -20.59 8.30 -4.73
CA ASP A 8 -19.43 8.95 -5.34
C ASP A 8 -18.61 9.81 -4.36
N SER A 9 -19.07 9.94 -3.09
CA SER A 9 -18.43 10.80 -2.07
C SER A 9 -16.96 10.50 -1.85
N ILE A 10 -16.54 9.23 -2.00
CA ILE A 10 -15.14 8.82 -1.87
C ILE A 10 -14.25 9.55 -2.89
N ARG A 11 -14.80 9.97 -4.05
CA ARG A 11 -14.05 10.73 -5.05
C ARG A 11 -13.55 12.09 -4.54
N CYS A 12 -14.23 12.68 -3.56
CA CYS A 12 -13.80 13.93 -2.93
C CYS A 12 -12.48 13.81 -2.17
N ILE A 13 -12.05 12.56 -1.84
CA ILE A 13 -10.83 12.28 -1.08
C ILE A 13 -9.63 12.00 -2.01
N TYR A 14 -9.87 11.85 -3.32
CA TYR A 14 -8.80 11.66 -4.30
C TYR A 14 -8.08 13.00 -4.63
N PRO A 15 -6.78 12.96 -5.00
CA PRO A 15 -5.97 11.76 -5.23
C PRO A 15 -5.49 11.10 -3.93
N MET A 16 -5.45 9.76 -3.94
CA MET A 16 -4.93 8.96 -2.84
C MET A 16 -3.57 8.36 -3.17
N ARG A 17 -2.68 8.30 -2.18
CA ARG A 17 -1.39 7.62 -2.35
C ARG A 17 -1.59 6.12 -2.48
N THR A 18 -0.97 5.52 -3.49
CA THR A 18 -1.00 4.07 -3.73
C THR A 18 0.25 3.39 -3.22
N TYR A 19 0.07 2.24 -2.61
CA TYR A 19 1.10 1.37 -2.07
C TYR A 19 0.97 -0.03 -2.68
N LEU A 20 2.07 -0.78 -2.69
CA LEU A 20 2.08 -2.20 -3.01
C LEU A 20 2.22 -3.01 -1.72
N LEU A 21 1.16 -3.71 -1.32
CA LEU A 21 1.19 -4.56 -0.14
C LEU A 21 1.54 -5.98 -0.54
N THR A 22 2.55 -6.58 0.14
CA THR A 22 2.87 -7.99 0.02
C THR A 22 2.40 -8.77 1.23
N ALA A 23 1.90 -9.99 1.00
CA ALA A 23 1.54 -10.97 2.02
C ALA A 23 1.77 -12.38 1.46
N ARG A 24 2.10 -13.36 2.32
CA ARG A 24 2.42 -14.72 1.92
C ARG A 24 1.36 -15.74 2.32
N ASP A 25 1.35 -16.88 1.63
CA ASP A 25 0.61 -18.05 2.05
C ASP A 25 1.43 -18.93 3.04
N LYS A 26 0.83 -20.03 3.45
CA LYS A 26 1.47 -21.02 4.35
C LYS A 26 2.73 -21.67 3.76
N ASN A 27 2.83 -21.73 2.43
CA ASN A 27 3.96 -22.32 1.71
C ASN A 27 5.06 -21.27 1.40
N GLY A 28 4.90 -20.03 1.86
CA GLY A 28 5.86 -18.94 1.63
C GLY A 28 5.68 -18.19 0.31
N LYS A 29 4.71 -18.58 -0.54
CA LYS A 29 4.43 -17.87 -1.78
C LYS A 29 3.87 -16.48 -1.48
N THR A 30 4.61 -15.45 -1.84
CA THR A 30 4.24 -14.05 -1.62
C THR A 30 3.40 -13.52 -2.78
N ASN A 31 2.28 -12.87 -2.46
CA ASN A 31 1.42 -12.15 -3.39
C ASN A 31 1.54 -10.64 -3.21
N ILE A 32 1.15 -9.87 -4.24
CA ILE A 32 1.12 -8.41 -4.25
C ILE A 32 -0.30 -7.92 -4.49
N ILE A 33 -0.68 -6.83 -3.82
CA ILE A 33 -1.90 -6.06 -4.12
C ILE A 33 -1.60 -4.57 -4.05
N ALA A 34 -2.16 -3.77 -4.97
CA ALA A 34 -2.17 -2.32 -4.84
C ALA A 34 -3.28 -1.90 -3.88
N VAL A 35 -2.97 -0.98 -2.97
CA VAL A 35 -3.88 -0.45 -1.96
C VAL A 35 -3.74 1.06 -1.83
N ASP A 36 -4.88 1.76 -1.78
CA ASP A 36 -4.95 3.21 -1.56
C ASP A 36 -5.40 3.51 -0.12
N TRP A 37 -6.22 2.63 0.47
CA TRP A 37 -6.85 2.84 1.77
C TRP A 37 -5.94 2.39 2.90
N LEU A 38 -4.86 3.15 3.10
CA LEU A 38 -3.85 2.95 4.14
C LEU A 38 -3.66 4.24 4.92
N THR A 39 -3.57 4.14 6.25
CA THR A 39 -3.36 5.29 7.13
C THR A 39 -2.45 4.95 8.30
N VAL A 40 -1.78 5.96 8.85
CA VAL A 40 -1.08 5.88 10.15
C VAL A 40 -2.14 5.97 11.26
N LEU A 41 -2.08 5.06 12.24
CA LEU A 41 -3.01 5.02 13.36
C LEU A 41 -2.40 5.56 14.65
N SER A 42 -1.12 5.28 14.89
CA SER A 42 -0.44 5.67 16.13
C SER A 42 1.05 5.83 15.89
N ARG A 43 1.68 6.70 16.67
CA ARG A 43 3.13 6.87 16.71
C ARG A 43 3.78 6.09 17.85
N ASN A 44 3.06 5.92 18.95
CA ASN A 44 3.54 5.16 20.11
C ASN A 44 2.40 4.33 20.72
N PRO A 45 2.36 2.99 20.52
CA PRO A 45 3.25 2.25 19.60
C PRO A 45 3.00 2.61 18.12
N PRO A 46 3.98 2.37 17.22
CA PRO A 46 3.82 2.71 15.81
C PRO A 46 2.89 1.71 15.11
N LEU A 47 1.71 2.18 14.68
CA LEU A 47 0.66 1.38 14.07
C LEU A 47 0.22 1.93 12.71
N ILE A 48 -0.09 1.02 11.79
CA ILE A 48 -0.66 1.30 10.46
C ILE A 48 -1.96 0.53 10.29
N GLY A 49 -2.97 1.20 9.72
CA GLY A 49 -4.21 0.59 9.27
C GLY A 49 -4.30 0.46 7.76
N VAL A 50 -4.83 -0.66 7.27
CA VAL A 50 -5.12 -0.86 5.85
C VAL A 50 -6.46 -1.54 5.66
N SER A 51 -7.28 -1.00 4.75
CA SER A 51 -8.60 -1.54 4.45
C SER A 51 -8.56 -2.38 3.17
N ILE A 52 -8.98 -3.66 3.27
CA ILE A 52 -8.93 -4.62 2.15
C ILE A 52 -10.24 -5.39 2.07
N SER A 53 -10.83 -5.44 0.87
CA SER A 53 -12.04 -6.24 0.63
C SER A 53 -11.77 -7.75 0.79
N PRO A 54 -12.67 -8.51 1.45
CA PRO A 54 -12.59 -9.97 1.56
C PRO A 54 -12.53 -10.69 0.21
N LYS A 55 -13.00 -10.05 -0.87
CA LYS A 55 -12.92 -10.57 -2.23
C LYS A 55 -11.48 -10.65 -2.77
N ARG A 56 -10.54 -9.91 -2.18
CA ARG A 56 -9.14 -9.87 -2.60
C ARG A 56 -8.35 -11.03 -1.99
N TYR A 57 -7.54 -11.70 -2.80
CA TYR A 57 -6.73 -12.85 -2.36
C TYR A 57 -5.79 -12.49 -1.19
N SER A 58 -5.18 -11.30 -1.19
CA SER A 58 -4.31 -10.83 -0.11
C SER A 58 -5.01 -10.74 1.25
N HIS A 59 -6.33 -10.50 1.29
CA HIS A 59 -7.11 -10.51 2.53
C HIS A 59 -6.95 -11.85 3.28
N LYS A 60 -7.12 -12.97 2.57
CA LYS A 60 -6.92 -14.32 3.13
C LYS A 60 -5.48 -14.53 3.58
N LEU A 61 -4.50 -14.06 2.78
CA LEU A 61 -3.08 -14.25 3.08
C LEU A 61 -2.65 -13.52 4.35
N ILE A 62 -3.08 -12.26 4.55
CA ILE A 62 -2.79 -11.49 5.78
C ILE A 62 -3.36 -12.20 7.01
N LYS A 63 -4.59 -12.70 6.94
CA LYS A 63 -5.21 -13.44 8.05
C LYS A 63 -4.46 -14.73 8.39
N LEU A 64 -3.91 -15.40 7.38
CA LEU A 64 -3.16 -16.65 7.57
C LEU A 64 -1.74 -16.41 8.10
N SER A 65 -1.00 -15.50 7.48
CA SER A 65 0.40 -15.25 7.82
C SER A 65 0.58 -14.36 9.06
N LYS A 66 -0.45 -13.58 9.41
CA LYS A 66 -0.40 -12.56 10.47
C LYS A 66 0.69 -11.50 10.23
N GLU A 67 1.08 -11.31 8.98
CA GLU A 67 2.09 -10.33 8.58
C GLU A 67 1.81 -9.77 7.19
N PHE A 68 2.25 -8.55 6.96
CA PHE A 68 2.23 -7.91 5.64
C PHE A 68 3.33 -6.85 5.56
N ILE A 69 3.73 -6.49 4.34
CA ILE A 69 4.72 -5.45 4.11
C ILE A 69 4.15 -4.41 3.17
N ILE A 70 4.27 -3.14 3.53
CA ILE A 70 3.97 -2.01 2.67
C ILE A 70 5.24 -1.67 1.91
N ASN A 71 5.22 -1.88 0.59
CA ASN A 71 6.27 -1.49 -0.34
C ASN A 71 5.84 -0.18 -1.00
N ILE A 72 6.73 0.80 -1.02
CA ILE A 72 6.47 2.14 -1.56
C ILE A 72 6.98 2.22 -3.00
N PRO A 73 6.07 2.17 -4.01
CA PRO A 73 6.45 2.35 -5.41
C PRO A 73 6.67 3.82 -5.75
N CYS A 74 7.48 4.10 -6.77
CA CYS A 74 7.57 5.42 -7.41
C CYS A 74 6.70 5.47 -8.67
N ILE A 75 6.46 6.67 -9.22
CA ILE A 75 5.57 6.88 -10.39
C ILE A 75 6.00 6.08 -11.63
N ALA A 76 7.30 5.77 -11.77
CA ALA A 76 7.78 4.91 -12.86
C ALA A 76 7.21 3.49 -12.83
N MET A 77 6.65 3.04 -11.69
CA MET A 77 6.00 1.74 -11.50
C MET A 77 4.46 1.80 -11.66
N ALA A 78 3.91 2.84 -12.30
CA ALA A 78 2.45 3.00 -12.41
C ALA A 78 1.77 1.81 -13.10
N ASN A 79 2.35 1.28 -14.19
CA ASN A 79 1.80 0.14 -14.93
C ASN A 79 1.79 -1.15 -14.09
N GLU A 80 2.88 -1.46 -13.41
CA GLU A 80 2.99 -2.61 -12.51
C GLU A 80 2.04 -2.47 -11.32
N THR A 81 1.88 -1.23 -10.82
CA THR A 81 0.96 -0.92 -9.72
C THR A 81 -0.49 -1.15 -10.13
N LEU A 82 -0.91 -0.68 -11.30
CA LEU A 82 -2.23 -0.95 -11.86
C LEU A 82 -2.46 -2.46 -12.02
N ALA A 83 -1.51 -3.16 -12.62
CA ALA A 83 -1.59 -4.60 -12.82
C ALA A 83 -1.67 -5.38 -11.50
N CYS A 84 -0.96 -4.94 -10.45
CA CYS A 84 -1.05 -5.53 -9.10
C CYS A 84 -2.44 -5.35 -8.46
N GLY A 85 -3.17 -4.29 -8.80
CA GLY A 85 -4.53 -4.02 -8.33
C GLY A 85 -5.61 -4.80 -9.10
N THR A 86 -5.40 -5.04 -10.40
CA THR A 86 -6.40 -5.65 -11.31
C THR A 86 -6.26 -7.16 -11.43
N LEU A 87 -5.04 -7.71 -11.49
CA LEU A 87 -4.80 -9.15 -11.59
C LEU A 87 -5.02 -9.85 -10.24
N SER A 88 -5.55 -11.09 -10.28
CA SER A 88 -5.68 -11.92 -9.08
C SER A 88 -4.45 -12.82 -8.87
N GLY A 89 -3.85 -12.76 -7.67
CA GLY A 89 -2.74 -13.65 -7.29
C GLY A 89 -3.15 -15.12 -7.10
N LYS A 90 -4.44 -15.45 -7.18
CA LYS A 90 -4.90 -16.84 -7.27
C LYS A 90 -4.49 -17.47 -8.59
N ASN A 91 -4.57 -16.70 -9.68
CA ASN A 91 -4.41 -17.18 -11.05
C ASN A 91 -3.00 -16.92 -11.59
N PHE A 92 -2.25 -15.95 -11.01
CA PHE A 92 -0.98 -15.51 -11.55
C PHE A 92 0.06 -15.32 -10.42
N ASP A 93 1.32 -15.71 -10.69
CA ASP A 93 2.46 -15.17 -9.95
C ASP A 93 2.76 -13.77 -10.50
N LYS A 94 2.35 -12.74 -9.78
CA LYS A 94 2.50 -11.34 -10.20
C LYS A 94 3.95 -10.91 -10.31
N PHE A 95 4.84 -11.44 -9.47
CA PHE A 95 6.27 -11.16 -9.59
C PHE A 95 6.80 -11.63 -10.95
N LYS A 96 6.53 -12.89 -11.30
CA LYS A 96 6.96 -13.47 -12.60
C LYS A 96 6.30 -12.74 -13.76
N LYS A 97 4.97 -12.51 -13.70
CA LYS A 97 4.21 -11.92 -14.82
C LYS A 97 4.60 -10.47 -15.11
N LEU A 98 4.98 -9.70 -14.08
CA LEU A 98 5.30 -8.27 -14.19
C LEU A 98 6.82 -8.00 -14.15
N GLY A 99 7.67 -9.04 -14.13
CA GLY A 99 9.12 -8.89 -14.08
C GLY A 99 9.66 -8.28 -12.77
N LEU A 100 8.84 -8.23 -11.71
CA LEU A 100 9.23 -7.66 -10.43
C LEU A 100 10.19 -8.59 -9.67
N LYS A 101 11.22 -8.01 -9.06
CA LYS A 101 12.24 -8.77 -8.33
C LYS A 101 11.87 -8.91 -6.85
N LYS A 102 12.07 -10.12 -6.30
CA LYS A 102 11.85 -10.42 -4.89
C LYS A 102 13.14 -10.25 -4.09
N LEU A 103 13.04 -9.75 -2.86
CA LEU A 103 14.12 -9.82 -1.86
C LEU A 103 13.55 -10.25 -0.51
N PRO A 104 14.38 -10.88 0.35
CA PRO A 104 13.99 -11.11 1.75
C PRO A 104 13.71 -9.79 2.46
N SER A 105 12.74 -9.81 3.36
CA SER A 105 12.53 -8.76 4.35
C SER A 105 13.55 -8.89 5.51
N ARG A 106 13.61 -7.89 6.39
CA ARG A 106 14.56 -7.88 7.51
C ARG A 106 14.08 -8.68 8.72
N THR A 107 12.78 -8.62 9.02
CA THR A 107 12.20 -9.18 10.25
C THR A 107 11.09 -10.19 10.02
N LEU A 108 10.51 -10.22 8.82
CA LEU A 108 9.38 -11.08 8.48
C LEU A 108 9.77 -12.18 7.48
N LYS A 109 8.85 -13.12 7.27
CA LYS A 109 9.02 -14.17 6.24
C LYS A 109 8.45 -13.78 4.88
N THR A 110 7.58 -12.75 4.82
CA THR A 110 7.04 -12.19 3.58
C THR A 110 8.14 -11.46 2.83
N LEU A 111 8.18 -11.62 1.48
CA LEU A 111 9.19 -10.98 0.64
C LEU A 111 8.80 -9.54 0.29
N ILE A 112 9.80 -8.68 0.08
CA ILE A 112 9.65 -7.31 -0.44
C ILE A 112 9.79 -7.27 -1.96
N ILE A 113 9.35 -6.16 -2.56
CA ILE A 113 9.52 -5.87 -4.00
C ILE A 113 10.77 -5.00 -4.14
N LYS A 114 11.88 -5.59 -4.68
CA LYS A 114 13.17 -4.89 -4.82
C LYS A 114 13.06 -3.54 -5.53
N ASP A 115 12.14 -3.45 -6.49
CA ASP A 115 11.97 -2.28 -7.35
C ASP A 115 11.36 -1.07 -6.63
N CYS A 116 10.70 -1.28 -5.48
CA CYS A 116 10.18 -0.23 -4.61
C CYS A 116 11.32 0.53 -3.89
N VAL A 117 11.03 1.75 -3.43
CA VAL A 117 12.02 2.66 -2.84
C VAL A 117 12.06 2.66 -1.33
N ALA A 118 10.99 2.21 -0.66
CA ALA A 118 10.95 2.09 0.81
C ALA A 118 9.99 0.96 1.23
N PHE A 119 10.15 0.49 2.47
CA PHE A 119 9.48 -0.69 2.99
C PHE A 119 9.10 -0.50 4.45
N VAL A 120 7.89 -0.94 4.82
CA VAL A 120 7.41 -0.98 6.20
C VAL A 120 6.88 -2.36 6.50
N GLU A 121 7.55 -3.08 7.38
CA GLU A 121 7.21 -4.46 7.77
C GLU A 121 6.28 -4.44 8.97
N CYS A 122 5.14 -5.13 8.87
CA CYS A 122 4.08 -5.09 9.87
C CYS A 122 3.65 -6.49 10.30
N LYS A 123 3.56 -6.73 11.62
CA LYS A 123 2.78 -7.83 12.19
C LYS A 123 1.35 -7.39 12.39
N MET A 124 0.39 -8.15 11.87
CA MET A 124 -1.02 -7.91 12.11
C MET A 124 -1.37 -8.21 13.57
N ILE A 125 -1.88 -7.21 14.28
CA ILE A 125 -2.25 -7.32 15.69
C ILE A 125 -3.77 -7.36 15.89
N ASP A 126 -4.54 -6.76 14.96
CA ASP A 126 -6.00 -6.71 15.03
C ASP A 126 -6.61 -6.60 13.64
N PHE A 127 -7.90 -6.94 13.51
CA PHE A 127 -8.68 -6.67 12.32
C PHE A 127 -10.17 -6.64 12.63
N LYS A 128 -10.90 -5.73 11.98
CA LYS A 128 -12.36 -5.61 12.12
C LYS A 128 -13.02 -5.38 10.76
N LYS A 129 -14.18 -6.01 10.56
CA LYS A 129 -14.98 -5.81 9.34
C LYS A 129 -15.79 -4.53 9.47
N TYR A 130 -15.75 -3.70 8.41
CA TYR A 130 -16.59 -2.52 8.25
C TYR A 130 -17.20 -2.56 6.85
N GLY A 131 -18.53 -2.69 6.78
CA GLY A 131 -19.22 -2.81 5.50
C GLY A 131 -18.68 -3.98 4.65
N ASP A 132 -18.22 -3.68 3.46
CA ASP A 132 -17.68 -4.63 2.47
C ASP A 132 -16.14 -4.80 2.56
N HIS A 133 -15.48 -4.14 3.52
CA HIS A 133 -14.03 -4.22 3.75
C HIS A 133 -13.70 -4.70 5.16
N THR A 134 -12.47 -5.21 5.30
CA THR A 134 -11.83 -5.48 6.60
C THR A 134 -10.69 -4.51 6.79
N PHE A 135 -10.69 -3.82 7.92
CA PHE A 135 -9.60 -2.97 8.36
C PHE A 135 -8.62 -3.79 9.18
N PHE A 136 -7.40 -3.92 8.69
CA PHE A 136 -6.31 -4.62 9.37
C PHE A 136 -5.41 -3.62 10.07
N VAL A 137 -5.04 -3.91 11.32
CA VAL A 137 -4.10 -3.12 12.10
C VAL A 137 -2.77 -3.85 12.18
N GLY A 138 -1.72 -3.19 11.75
CA GLY A 138 -0.34 -3.71 11.78
C GLY A 138 0.54 -2.92 12.73
N SER A 139 1.28 -3.62 13.60
CA SER A 139 2.38 -3.07 14.39
C SER A 139 3.65 -3.09 13.54
N ILE A 140 4.30 -1.92 13.39
CA ILE A 140 5.52 -1.78 12.60
C ILE A 140 6.67 -2.48 13.32
N GLN A 141 7.34 -3.40 12.62
CA GLN A 141 8.50 -4.16 13.12
C GLN A 141 9.82 -3.61 12.60
N ALA A 142 9.83 -3.11 11.37
CA ALA A 142 10.98 -2.48 10.73
C ALA A 142 10.52 -1.53 9.62
N SER A 143 11.33 -0.47 9.40
CA SER A 143 11.16 0.43 8.25
C SER A 143 12.52 0.78 7.70
N TYR A 144 12.65 0.78 6.38
CA TYR A 144 13.89 1.14 5.70
C TYR A 144 13.61 1.63 4.29
N ALA A 145 14.56 2.41 3.73
CA ALA A 145 14.42 3.02 2.43
C ALA A 145 15.75 3.04 1.68
N LYS A 146 15.67 3.14 0.36
CA LYS A 146 16.80 3.45 -0.50
C LYS A 146 17.18 4.93 -0.38
N LYS A 147 18.43 5.29 -0.74
CA LYS A 147 18.92 6.68 -0.69
C LYS A 147 18.08 7.62 -1.55
N GLU A 148 17.57 7.14 -2.68
CA GLU A 148 16.72 7.90 -3.60
C GLU A 148 15.41 8.35 -2.97
N PHE A 149 14.84 7.56 -2.08
CA PHE A 149 13.62 7.93 -1.34
C PHE A 149 13.79 9.20 -0.50
N LEU A 150 14.99 9.41 0.04
CA LEU A 150 15.30 10.56 0.90
C LEU A 150 15.64 11.83 0.10
N LYS A 151 15.97 11.71 -1.21
CA LYS A 151 16.41 12.84 -2.05
C LYS A 151 15.27 13.34 -2.95
N GLU A 152 14.76 12.49 -3.80
CA GLU A 152 13.71 12.83 -4.78
C GLU A 152 12.70 11.69 -4.86
N PHE A 153 11.63 11.80 -4.10
CA PHE A 153 10.59 10.81 -4.13
C PHE A 153 9.37 11.32 -4.91
N LYS A 154 9.03 10.63 -5.98
CA LYS A 154 7.83 10.86 -6.79
C LYS A 154 6.79 9.75 -6.49
N PRO A 155 5.89 9.96 -5.51
CA PRO A 155 4.88 8.97 -5.13
C PRO A 155 3.89 8.70 -6.25
N ILE A 156 3.27 7.54 -6.23
CA ILE A 156 2.08 7.26 -7.06
C ILE A 156 0.86 7.81 -6.32
N LEU A 157 0.13 8.70 -6.97
CA LEU A 157 -1.15 9.22 -6.54
C LEU A 157 -2.23 8.73 -7.51
N HIS A 158 -3.17 7.94 -7.01
CA HIS A 158 -4.29 7.42 -7.79
C HIS A 158 -5.37 8.50 -7.93
N MET A 159 -5.79 8.77 -9.16
CA MET A 159 -6.86 9.73 -9.47
C MET A 159 -8.21 9.02 -9.60
N LYS A 160 -8.32 8.11 -10.56
CA LYS A 160 -9.54 7.32 -10.83
C LYS A 160 -9.21 6.24 -11.88
N GLY A 161 -9.76 5.03 -11.72
CA GLY A 161 -9.61 3.95 -12.71
C GLY A 161 -8.14 3.59 -12.96
N SER A 162 -7.62 3.86 -14.15
CA SER A 162 -6.23 3.62 -14.52
C SER A 162 -5.34 4.88 -14.50
N PHE A 163 -5.86 6.02 -14.02
CA PHE A 163 -5.14 7.28 -14.03
C PHE A 163 -4.36 7.50 -12.73
N PHE A 164 -3.07 7.77 -12.89
CA PHE A 164 -2.16 8.10 -11.80
C PHE A 164 -1.45 9.42 -12.08
N THR A 165 -1.05 10.10 -11.02
CA THR A 165 -0.21 11.31 -11.06
C THR A 165 0.87 11.24 -10.00
N THR A 166 1.70 12.26 -9.91
CA THR A 166 2.72 12.43 -8.87
C THR A 166 2.80 13.89 -8.44
N ILE A 167 3.55 14.15 -7.38
CA ILE A 167 3.81 15.52 -6.95
C ILE A 167 4.73 16.19 -7.97
N SER A 168 4.27 17.32 -8.54
CA SER A 168 5.05 18.22 -9.39
C SER A 168 4.87 19.64 -8.86
N GLY A 169 5.97 20.37 -8.59
CA GLY A 169 5.90 21.75 -8.17
C GLY A 169 6.70 22.07 -6.91
N LYS A 170 6.65 23.36 -6.52
CA LYS A 170 7.37 23.88 -5.35
C LYS A 170 6.76 23.38 -4.05
N ILE A 171 7.63 22.97 -3.12
CA ILE A 171 7.23 22.73 -1.73
C ILE A 171 6.96 24.12 -1.11
N THR A 172 5.76 24.33 -0.62
CA THR A 172 5.38 25.56 0.08
C THR A 172 5.52 25.36 1.58
N LYS A 173 6.31 26.20 2.24
CA LYS A 173 6.34 26.28 3.68
C LYS A 173 5.14 27.09 4.17
N ALA A 174 4.19 26.43 4.82
CA ALA A 174 3.08 27.11 5.48
C ALA A 174 3.60 27.87 6.69
N LYS A 175 3.08 29.08 6.91
CA LYS A 175 3.30 29.86 8.14
C LYS A 175 2.09 29.65 9.04
N SER A 176 2.32 29.35 10.32
CA SER A 176 1.27 29.38 11.33
C SER A 176 0.87 30.84 11.56
N SER A 177 -0.41 31.17 11.40
CA SER A 177 -0.97 32.49 11.75
C SER A 177 -1.37 32.57 13.24
N CYS A 178 -1.13 31.52 14.01
CA CYS A 178 -1.36 31.49 15.46
C CYS A 178 -0.03 31.74 16.17
N SER A 179 0.26 32.99 16.47
CA SER A 179 1.19 33.44 17.52
C SER A 179 0.37 33.91 18.69
#